data_56d25f3c683c31555dd5344a617a63ec
#
_entry.id   56d25f3c683c31555dd5344a617a63ec
#
_cell.length_a   1.000
_cell.length_b   1.000
_cell.length_c   1.000
_cell.angle_alpha   90.00
_cell.angle_beta   90.00
_cell.angle_gamma   90.00
#
_symmetry.space_group_name_H-M   'P 1'
#
loop_
_entity.id
_entity.type
_entity.pdbx_description
1 polymer ?
#
loop_
_entity_poly.entity_id
_entity_poly.type
_entity_poly.pdbx_seq_one_letter_code
_entity_poly.pdbx_strand_id
1 'polypeptide(L)'
;MKVVMDTDTVVAALRSPSGASAELIRRARRGEIHIAASVSLFMEYEAVCSRPQHAVAAGLDARQVGIFLDALAHFVEPVEIHFLWRPQLRAPAAELVLEAAVNAQADALLSFNLKHFSQAVGRFNLRLSQPGPFLRSL
;
A
#
# COMPACT_ATOMS: atom_id res chain seq x y z
N MET A 1 -11.63 -8.04 -5.90
CA MET A 1 -11.48 -6.67 -5.40
C MET A 1 -10.01 -6.27 -5.45
N LYS A 2 -9.73 -5.10 -5.97
CA LYS A 2 -8.38 -4.58 -6.14
C LYS A 2 -8.15 -3.38 -5.23
N VAL A 3 -7.03 -3.38 -4.51
CA VAL A 3 -6.67 -2.30 -3.58
C VAL A 3 -5.25 -1.80 -3.85
N VAL A 4 -5.00 -0.54 -3.51
CA VAL A 4 -3.65 0.01 -3.45
C VAL A 4 -3.38 0.42 -2.01
N MET A 5 -2.22 0.04 -1.51
CA MET A 5 -1.82 0.34 -0.13
C MET A 5 -0.87 1.52 -0.10
N ASP A 6 -1.16 2.47 0.79
CA ASP A 6 -0.19 3.49 1.17
C ASP A 6 1.01 2.82 1.84
N THR A 7 2.17 3.46 1.77
CA THR A 7 3.42 2.94 2.35
C THR A 7 3.27 2.64 3.84
N ASP A 8 2.55 3.48 4.60
CA ASP A 8 2.32 3.26 6.02
C ASP A 8 1.61 1.93 6.31
N THR A 9 0.73 1.52 5.41
CA THR A 9 0.00 0.25 5.53
C THR A 9 0.93 -0.94 5.34
N VAL A 10 1.86 -0.86 4.39
CA VAL A 10 2.88 -1.90 4.17
C VAL A 10 3.84 -1.96 5.36
N VAL A 11 4.28 -0.82 5.87
CA VAL A 11 5.13 -0.75 7.08
C VAL A 11 4.41 -1.37 8.27
N ALA A 12 3.12 -1.10 8.45
CA ALA A 12 2.33 -1.70 9.52
C ALA A 12 2.29 -3.24 9.42
N ALA A 13 2.19 -3.77 8.20
CA ALA A 13 2.23 -5.22 7.98
C ALA A 13 3.58 -5.82 8.38
N LEU A 14 4.67 -5.12 8.06
CA LEU A 14 6.02 -5.54 8.45
C LEU A 14 6.18 -5.56 9.98
N ARG A 15 5.70 -4.50 10.65
CA ARG A 15 5.89 -4.30 12.09
C ARG A 15 4.94 -5.11 12.96
N SER A 16 3.78 -5.48 12.43
CA SER A 16 2.72 -6.16 13.20
C SER A 16 2.15 -7.34 12.41
N PRO A 17 2.77 -8.53 12.51
CA PRO A 17 2.30 -9.72 11.79
C PRO A 17 0.87 -10.14 12.14
N SER A 18 0.37 -9.77 13.31
CA SER A 18 -1.00 -10.10 13.74
C SER A 18 -2.01 -9.01 13.41
N GLY A 19 -1.58 -7.90 12.81
CA GLY A 19 -2.45 -6.76 12.49
C GLY A 19 -3.26 -6.95 11.21
N ALA A 20 -4.18 -6.02 10.98
CA ALA A 20 -5.06 -6.04 9.82
C ALA A 20 -4.30 -5.92 8.49
N SER A 21 -3.28 -5.07 8.44
CA SER A 21 -2.47 -4.91 7.22
C SER A 21 -1.80 -6.21 6.81
N ALA A 22 -1.21 -6.93 7.76
CA ALA A 22 -0.57 -8.23 7.49
C ALA A 22 -1.60 -9.27 7.04
N GLU A 23 -2.79 -9.27 7.62
CA GLU A 23 -3.85 -10.19 7.21
C GLU A 23 -4.32 -9.91 5.77
N LEU A 24 -4.45 -8.65 5.40
CA LEU A 24 -4.79 -8.27 4.04
C LEU A 24 -3.73 -8.75 3.03
N ILE A 25 -2.45 -8.64 3.38
CA ILE A 25 -1.36 -9.16 2.54
C ILE A 25 -1.47 -10.68 2.42
N ARG A 26 -1.76 -11.40 3.50
CA ARG A 26 -1.96 -12.86 3.46
C ARG A 26 -3.15 -13.22 2.55
N ARG A 27 -4.24 -12.46 2.60
CA ARG A 27 -5.40 -12.68 1.72
C ARG A 27 -5.05 -12.44 0.26
N ALA A 28 -4.23 -11.43 -0.02
CA ALA A 28 -3.75 -11.17 -1.38
C ALA A 28 -2.87 -12.31 -1.88
N ARG A 29 -2.00 -12.82 -1.02
CA ARG A 29 -1.17 -13.99 -1.34
C ARG A 29 -2.01 -15.21 -1.71
N ARG A 30 -3.15 -15.39 -1.08
CA ARG A 30 -4.08 -16.48 -1.38
C ARG A 30 -5.01 -16.21 -2.57
N GLY A 31 -4.91 -15.03 -3.17
CA GLY A 31 -5.74 -14.64 -4.30
C GLY A 31 -7.15 -14.17 -3.94
N GLU A 32 -7.42 -13.94 -2.67
CA GLU A 32 -8.75 -13.51 -2.20
C GLU A 32 -9.02 -12.03 -2.49
N ILE A 33 -7.96 -11.22 -2.53
CA ILE A 33 -7.99 -9.84 -2.99
C ILE A 33 -6.75 -9.61 -3.87
N HIS A 34 -6.69 -8.49 -4.57
CA HIS A 34 -5.54 -8.11 -5.37
C HIS A 34 -4.95 -6.81 -4.85
N ILE A 35 -3.65 -6.81 -4.57
CA ILE A 35 -2.90 -5.60 -4.24
C ILE A 35 -2.17 -5.15 -5.48
N ALA A 36 -2.36 -3.90 -5.87
CA ALA A 36 -1.72 -3.32 -7.04
C ALA A 36 -0.72 -2.23 -6.63
N ALA A 37 0.36 -2.11 -7.36
CA ALA A 37 1.34 -1.05 -7.16
C ALA A 37 2.09 -0.76 -8.46
N SER A 38 2.40 0.52 -8.68
CA SER A 38 3.34 0.92 -9.73
C SER A 38 4.76 0.59 -9.29
N VAL A 39 5.69 0.61 -10.23
CA VAL A 39 7.13 0.44 -9.93
C VAL A 39 7.57 1.52 -8.94
N SER A 40 7.20 2.78 -9.18
CA SER A 40 7.57 3.90 -8.30
C SER A 40 7.03 3.72 -6.88
N LEU A 41 5.80 3.27 -6.74
CA LEU A 41 5.21 3.03 -5.42
C LEU A 41 5.91 1.87 -4.72
N PHE A 42 6.19 0.78 -5.43
CA PHE A 42 6.89 -0.37 -4.85
C PHE A 42 8.29 0.00 -4.39
N MET A 43 9.01 0.83 -5.17
CA MET A 43 10.32 1.34 -4.76
C MET A 43 10.22 2.17 -3.46
N GLU A 44 9.13 2.91 -3.28
CA GLU A 44 8.88 3.62 -2.03
C GLU A 44 8.66 2.65 -0.86
N TYR A 45 7.93 1.56 -1.07
CA TYR A 45 7.82 0.50 -0.06
C TYR A 45 9.18 -0.02 0.36
N GLU A 46 10.03 -0.33 -0.62
CA GLU A 46 11.38 -0.84 -0.36
C GLU A 46 12.22 0.17 0.42
N ALA A 47 12.21 1.43 0.00
CA ALA A 47 13.00 2.48 0.64
C ALA A 47 12.59 2.69 2.10
N VAL A 48 11.29 2.77 2.36
CA VAL A 48 10.77 3.06 3.70
C VAL A 48 10.90 1.84 4.62
N CYS A 49 10.52 0.66 4.15
CA CYS A 49 10.62 -0.57 4.96
C CYS A 49 12.05 -0.92 5.32
N SER A 50 13.02 -0.51 4.52
CA SER A 50 14.44 -0.77 4.76
C SER A 50 15.07 0.20 5.77
N ARG A 51 14.34 1.19 6.25
CA ARG A 51 14.85 2.10 7.28
C ARG A 51 15.08 1.33 8.58
N PRO A 52 16.25 1.52 9.26
CA PRO A 52 16.59 0.74 10.44
C PRO A 52 15.54 0.74 11.55
N GLN A 53 14.85 1.87 11.78
CA GLN A 53 13.84 1.97 12.83
C GLN A 53 12.68 0.99 12.63
N HIS A 54 12.32 0.68 11.39
CA HIS A 54 11.23 -0.27 11.12
C HIS A 54 11.66 -1.71 11.34
N ALA A 55 12.87 -2.06 10.91
CA ALA A 55 13.43 -3.37 11.15
C ALA A 55 13.55 -3.65 12.65
N VAL A 56 14.09 -2.70 13.41
CA VAL A 56 14.22 -2.82 14.87
C VAL A 56 12.86 -3.00 15.52
N ALA A 57 11.87 -2.18 15.17
CA ALA A 57 10.53 -2.27 15.72
C ALA A 57 9.84 -3.60 15.39
N ALA A 58 10.15 -4.18 14.23
CA ALA A 58 9.60 -5.46 13.79
C ALA A 58 10.36 -6.67 14.39
N GLY A 59 11.53 -6.45 15.00
CA GLY A 59 12.39 -7.53 15.47
C GLY A 59 13.06 -8.29 14.33
N LEU A 60 13.32 -7.62 13.20
CA LEU A 60 13.87 -8.21 11.99
C LEU A 60 15.23 -7.59 11.66
N ASP A 61 16.05 -8.34 10.96
CA ASP A 61 17.28 -7.82 10.34
C ASP A 61 17.02 -7.40 8.88
N ALA A 62 18.04 -6.81 8.25
CA ALA A 62 17.92 -6.35 6.87
C ALA A 62 17.58 -7.47 5.88
N ARG A 63 18.12 -8.70 6.11
CA ARG A 63 17.83 -9.86 5.28
C ARG A 63 16.37 -10.25 5.38
N GLN A 64 15.82 -10.25 6.58
CA GLN A 64 14.41 -10.63 6.81
C GLN A 64 13.45 -9.58 6.22
N VAL A 65 13.78 -8.29 6.30
CA VAL A 65 13.03 -7.23 5.61
C VAL A 65 13.05 -7.47 4.11
N GLY A 66 14.19 -7.81 3.53
CA GLY A 66 14.33 -8.15 2.12
C GLY A 66 13.46 -9.33 1.71
N ILE A 67 13.38 -10.36 2.55
CA ILE A 67 12.51 -11.54 2.30
C ILE A 67 11.03 -11.12 2.27
N PHE A 68 10.61 -10.28 3.19
CA PHE A 68 9.24 -9.75 3.22
C PHE A 68 8.91 -8.99 1.92
N LEU A 69 9.80 -8.10 1.49
CA LEU A 69 9.61 -7.32 0.27
C LEU A 69 9.61 -8.19 -0.98
N ASP A 70 10.50 -9.18 -1.06
CA ASP A 70 10.55 -10.12 -2.18
C ASP A 70 9.25 -10.93 -2.26
N ALA A 71 8.75 -11.39 -1.14
CA ALA A 71 7.49 -12.12 -1.08
C ALA A 71 6.33 -11.25 -1.57
N LEU A 72 6.27 -10.00 -1.12
CA LEU A 72 5.24 -9.04 -1.54
C LEU A 72 5.32 -8.81 -3.06
N ALA A 73 6.52 -8.66 -3.61
CA ALA A 73 6.72 -8.43 -5.04
C ALA A 73 6.17 -9.58 -5.91
N HIS A 74 6.12 -10.80 -5.39
CA HIS A 74 5.67 -11.97 -6.15
C HIS A 74 4.17 -11.95 -6.46
N PHE A 75 3.35 -11.34 -5.63
CA PHE A 75 1.90 -11.37 -5.82
C PHE A 75 1.26 -9.99 -5.96
N VAL A 76 2.05 -8.92 -5.87
CA VAL A 76 1.55 -7.57 -6.17
C VAL A 76 1.34 -7.45 -7.67
N GLU A 77 0.17 -6.96 -8.07
CA GLU A 77 -0.18 -6.76 -9.47
C GLU A 77 0.49 -5.45 -9.96
N PRO A 78 1.36 -5.50 -10.97
CA PRO A 78 2.01 -4.30 -11.47
C PRO A 78 1.04 -3.40 -12.22
N VAL A 79 1.18 -2.10 -12.02
CA VAL A 79 0.34 -1.08 -12.67
C VAL A 79 1.21 -0.17 -13.50
N GLU A 80 0.86 -0.01 -14.77
CA GLU A 80 1.46 1.00 -15.63
C GLU A 80 0.78 2.34 -15.41
N ILE A 81 1.59 3.41 -15.32
CA ILE A 81 1.07 4.76 -15.13
C ILE A 81 0.91 5.40 -16.49
N HIS A 82 -0.34 5.54 -16.93
CA HIS A 82 -0.70 6.20 -18.18
C HIS A 82 -1.18 7.64 -17.94
N PHE A 83 -1.72 7.92 -16.76
CA PHE A 83 -2.30 9.22 -16.42
C PHE A 83 -1.61 9.81 -15.20
N LEU A 84 -1.08 11.02 -15.35
CA LEU A 84 -0.49 11.82 -14.29
C LEU A 84 -1.41 13.01 -14.02
N TRP A 85 -2.04 13.00 -12.84
CA TRP A 85 -2.99 14.03 -12.44
C TRP A 85 -2.39 15.04 -11.46
N ARG A 86 -1.06 15.14 -11.44
CA ARG A 86 -0.33 15.98 -10.49
C ARG A 86 -0.44 17.47 -10.82
N PRO A 87 -0.45 18.35 -9.79
CA PRO A 87 -0.57 17.98 -8.40
C PRO A 87 -2.04 17.84 -7.96
N GLN A 88 -2.37 16.76 -7.24
CA GLN A 88 -3.67 16.55 -6.64
C GLN A 88 -3.59 16.62 -5.12
N LEU A 89 -2.42 16.34 -4.55
CA LEU A 89 -2.17 16.24 -3.12
C LEU A 89 -0.93 17.05 -2.74
N ARG A 90 -0.83 17.41 -1.45
CA ARG A 90 0.31 18.20 -0.96
C ARG A 90 1.56 17.36 -0.77
N ALA A 91 1.41 16.11 -0.32
CA ALA A 91 2.54 15.24 -0.03
C ALA A 91 2.96 14.45 -1.28
N PRO A 92 4.21 14.56 -1.75
CA PRO A 92 4.67 13.83 -2.95
C PRO A 92 4.54 12.31 -2.82
N ALA A 93 4.80 11.76 -1.63
CA ALA A 93 4.65 10.31 -1.40
C ALA A 93 3.20 9.87 -1.57
N ALA A 94 2.23 10.68 -1.14
CA ALA A 94 0.80 10.39 -1.31
C ALA A 94 0.40 10.42 -2.79
N GLU A 95 1.03 11.25 -3.60
CA GLU A 95 0.77 11.29 -5.05
C GLU A 95 1.08 9.94 -5.72
N LEU A 96 2.15 9.27 -5.31
CA LEU A 96 2.49 7.94 -5.86
C LEU A 96 1.37 6.92 -5.59
N VAL A 97 0.79 6.97 -4.41
CA VAL A 97 -0.29 6.06 -4.00
C VAL A 97 -1.56 6.35 -4.79
N LEU A 98 -1.94 7.63 -4.88
CA LEU A 98 -3.12 8.05 -5.64
C LEU A 98 -2.99 7.70 -7.13
N GLU A 99 -1.85 7.98 -7.73
CA GLU A 99 -1.52 7.64 -9.10
C GLU A 99 -1.73 6.16 -9.38
N ALA A 100 -1.17 5.31 -8.54
CA ALA A 100 -1.30 3.87 -8.68
C ALA A 100 -2.77 3.44 -8.57
N ALA A 101 -3.52 3.98 -7.61
CA ALA A 101 -4.92 3.65 -7.42
C ALA A 101 -5.79 4.05 -8.62
N VAL A 102 -5.58 5.24 -9.16
CA VAL A 102 -6.34 5.73 -10.31
C VAL A 102 -6.03 4.91 -11.56
N ASN A 103 -4.73 4.68 -11.84
CA ASN A 103 -4.32 3.93 -13.04
C ASN A 103 -4.66 2.44 -12.95
N ALA A 104 -4.71 1.89 -11.74
CA ALA A 104 -5.12 0.51 -11.51
C ALA A 104 -6.64 0.32 -11.59
N GLN A 105 -7.40 1.41 -11.57
CA GLN A 105 -8.86 1.38 -11.37
C GLN A 105 -9.20 0.60 -10.10
N ALA A 106 -8.49 0.91 -9.01
CA ALA A 106 -8.64 0.22 -7.74
C ALA A 106 -10.00 0.48 -7.13
N ASP A 107 -10.51 -0.51 -6.39
CA ASP A 107 -11.75 -0.37 -5.63
C ASP A 107 -11.52 0.45 -4.36
N ALA A 108 -10.33 0.37 -3.78
CA ALA A 108 -10.02 1.07 -2.55
C ALA A 108 -8.55 1.47 -2.47
N LEU A 109 -8.31 2.56 -1.76
CA LEU A 109 -6.99 3.01 -1.33
C LEU A 109 -6.95 2.87 0.20
N LEU A 110 -5.95 2.15 0.70
CA LEU A 110 -5.81 1.86 2.12
C LEU A 110 -4.66 2.66 2.73
N SER A 111 -4.96 3.43 3.77
CA SER A 111 -3.99 4.27 4.45
C SER A 111 -4.41 4.53 5.89
N PHE A 112 -3.46 4.77 6.77
CA PHE A 112 -3.71 5.31 8.11
C PHE A 112 -3.84 6.83 8.09
N ASN A 113 -3.40 7.48 7.01
CA ASN A 113 -3.42 8.93 6.83
C ASN A 113 -4.54 9.37 5.89
N LEU A 114 -5.78 9.18 6.30
CA LEU A 114 -6.94 9.49 5.46
C LEU A 114 -6.97 10.95 5.00
N LYS A 115 -6.49 11.87 5.82
CA LYS A 115 -6.45 13.30 5.50
C LYS A 115 -5.61 13.63 4.27
N HIS A 116 -4.56 12.84 4.00
CA HIS A 116 -3.70 13.06 2.83
C HIS A 116 -4.43 12.84 1.51
N PHE A 117 -5.52 12.09 1.51
CA PHE A 117 -6.21 11.65 0.29
C PHE A 117 -7.64 12.19 0.17
N SER A 118 -8.23 12.70 1.25
CA SER A 118 -9.65 13.02 1.29
C SER A 118 -10.08 14.05 0.25
N GLN A 119 -9.18 14.96 -0.16
CA GLN A 119 -9.50 15.98 -1.16
C GLN A 119 -9.65 15.40 -2.57
N ALA A 120 -8.98 14.31 -2.86
CA ALA A 120 -8.88 13.78 -4.22
C ALA A 120 -9.75 12.55 -4.47
N VAL A 121 -10.00 11.72 -3.46
CA VAL A 121 -10.65 10.42 -3.67
C VAL A 121 -12.04 10.52 -4.28
N GLY A 122 -12.80 11.56 -3.95
CA GLY A 122 -14.13 11.78 -4.51
C GLY A 122 -14.12 12.05 -6.02
N ARG A 123 -13.04 12.64 -6.53
CA ARG A 123 -12.89 12.93 -7.97
C ARG A 123 -12.72 11.68 -8.80
N PHE A 124 -12.22 10.61 -8.20
CA PHE A 124 -11.85 9.38 -8.89
C PHE A 124 -12.73 8.19 -8.52
N ASN A 125 -13.82 8.44 -7.80
CA ASN A 125 -14.74 7.40 -7.35
C ASN A 125 -14.02 6.27 -6.61
N LEU A 126 -13.13 6.63 -5.72
CA LEU A 126 -12.23 5.73 -5.02
C LEU A 126 -12.60 5.65 -3.54
N ARG A 127 -12.80 4.44 -3.03
CA ARG A 127 -13.04 4.24 -1.59
C ARG A 127 -11.74 4.44 -0.83
N LEU A 128 -11.78 5.25 0.22
CA LEU A 128 -10.65 5.47 1.12
C LEU A 128 -10.95 4.83 2.46
N SER A 129 -10.06 3.98 2.95
CA SER A 129 -10.27 3.25 4.21
C SER A 129 -8.95 2.97 4.91
N GLN A 130 -9.03 2.79 6.22
CA GLN A 130 -7.95 2.17 6.99
C GLN A 130 -8.00 0.64 6.81
N PRO A 131 -6.86 -0.06 7.03
CA PRO A 131 -6.82 -1.51 6.85
C PRO A 131 -7.81 -2.29 7.71
N GLY A 132 -7.97 -1.93 8.99
CA GLY A 132 -8.88 -2.62 9.91
C GLY A 132 -10.33 -2.60 9.45
N PRO A 133 -10.93 -1.41 9.26
CA PRO A 133 -12.30 -1.31 8.75
C PRO A 133 -12.49 -2.00 7.39
N PHE A 134 -11.51 -1.89 6.50
CA PHE A 134 -11.59 -2.56 5.21
C PHE A 134 -11.62 -4.08 5.36
N LEU A 135 -10.75 -4.63 6.19
CA LEU A 135 -10.70 -6.08 6.45
C LEU A 135 -12.05 -6.58 6.99
N ARG A 136 -12.66 -5.84 7.92
CA ARG A 136 -13.97 -6.20 8.47
C ARG A 136 -15.09 -6.14 7.45
N SER A 137 -14.91 -5.40 6.36
CA SER A 137 -15.92 -5.28 5.31
C SER A 137 -15.88 -6.43 4.29
N LEU A 138 -14.86 -7.26 4.35
CA LEU A 138 -14.70 -8.37 3.40
C LEU A 138 -15.56 -9.58 3.76
#